data_995695a4baa7cd60f6d9ede94d71c58f
#
_entry.id   995695a4baa7cd60f6d9ede94d71c58f
#
_cell.length_a   1.000
_cell.length_b   1.000
_cell.length_c   1.000
_cell.angle_alpha   90.00
_cell.angle_beta   90.00
_cell.angle_gamma   90.00
#
_symmetry.space_group_name_H-M   'P 1'
#
loop_
_entity.id
_entity.type
_entity.pdbx_description
1 polymer ?
#
loop_
_entity_poly.entity_id
_entity_poly.type
_entity_poly.pdbx_seq_one_letter_code
_entity_poly.pdbx_strand_id
1 'polypeptide(L)'
;MAKITDWQLNDLLVCSSFKGDYAAFPGTLIGNLSKEGISVESEAEHAEIDCRKLKNYWVSQPLTNKFGRLGCIELLDLHNCTDEQVKTLCKLFSTFYDMLVNMEQLGIAPSKVILPVLGSGNQNIELCYIIPPLINQCMRALAEIECLEKITFCDYDIEKVKKLVSMLESTDNINKNSDVFISYCSAQREYADCLRKMLTERGVKCWMAPYSIPTGSSYQTEIPSALSNTPNVLLVLSKEAETSRWVQKEWCKKSDFVRHKGKSDMLPSR
;
A
#
# COMPACT_ATOMS: atom_id res chain seq x y z
N MET A 1 -5.42 22.80 5.78
CA MET A 1 -4.02 22.33 5.88
C MET A 1 -3.69 22.13 7.33
N ALA A 2 -3.45 20.91 7.78
CA ALA A 2 -2.98 20.66 9.13
C ALA A 2 -1.56 21.24 9.24
N LYS A 3 -1.34 22.10 10.22
CA LYS A 3 0.01 22.62 10.51
C LYS A 3 0.80 21.49 11.20
N ILE A 4 2.07 21.39 10.88
CA ILE A 4 3.02 20.44 11.54
C ILE A 4 3.03 20.62 13.08
N THR A 5 2.47 21.70 13.58
CA THR A 5 2.39 22.08 15.00
C THR A 5 1.37 21.29 15.85
N ASP A 6 0.46 20.50 15.25
CA ASP A 6 -0.62 19.80 15.95
C ASP A 6 -0.28 18.33 16.30
N TRP A 7 1.00 17.98 16.35
CA TRP A 7 1.47 16.62 16.42
C TRP A 7 1.89 16.20 17.83
N GLN A 8 1.59 14.96 18.18
CA GLN A 8 1.89 14.41 19.49
C GLN A 8 3.20 13.60 19.46
N LEU A 9 3.80 13.39 20.64
CA LEU A 9 5.08 12.73 20.85
C LEU A 9 5.20 11.30 20.28
N ASN A 10 4.08 10.66 19.92
CA ASN A 10 4.04 9.29 19.39
C ASN A 10 3.80 9.22 17.88
N ASP A 11 3.88 10.34 17.18
CA ASP A 11 3.61 10.38 15.77
C ASP A 11 4.91 10.24 14.96
N LEU A 12 4.82 9.60 13.80
CA LEU A 12 5.95 9.40 12.90
C LEU A 12 5.79 10.27 11.67
N LEU A 13 6.77 11.11 11.40
CA LEU A 13 6.91 11.75 10.09
C LEU A 13 7.85 10.89 9.23
N VAL A 14 7.39 10.52 8.03
CA VAL A 14 8.22 9.78 7.08
C VAL A 14 8.69 10.71 5.97
N CYS A 15 9.98 10.68 5.68
CA CYS A 15 10.57 11.34 4.52
C CYS A 15 11.33 10.32 3.65
N SER A 16 11.79 10.76 2.50
CA SER A 16 12.68 10.00 1.65
C SER A 16 13.86 10.85 1.21
N SER A 17 15.02 10.23 1.05
CA SER A 17 16.24 10.83 0.55
C SER A 17 16.87 9.93 -0.51
N PHE A 18 17.83 10.42 -1.28
CA PHE A 18 18.77 9.54 -1.96
C PHE A 18 19.72 8.92 -0.93
N LYS A 19 20.27 7.76 -1.26
CA LYS A 19 21.12 7.01 -0.34
C LYS A 19 22.31 7.85 0.15
N GLY A 20 22.30 8.13 1.46
CA GLY A 20 23.34 8.92 2.12
C GLY A 20 23.33 10.42 1.75
N ASP A 21 22.32 10.91 1.04
CA ASP A 21 22.17 12.33 0.69
C ASP A 21 20.96 12.94 1.41
N TYR A 22 21.22 13.71 2.43
CA TYR A 22 20.21 14.41 3.23
C TYR A 22 20.23 15.93 2.99
N ALA A 23 20.73 16.38 1.84
CA ALA A 23 20.83 17.79 1.52
C ALA A 23 19.47 18.51 1.57
N ALA A 24 19.44 19.64 2.25
CA ALA A 24 18.24 20.44 2.50
C ALA A 24 17.90 21.34 1.30
N PHE A 25 17.47 20.76 0.18
CA PHE A 25 17.11 21.54 -1.00
C PHE A 25 15.80 22.31 -0.79
N PRO A 26 15.73 23.57 -1.25
CA PRO A 26 14.51 24.36 -1.21
C PRO A 26 13.35 23.65 -1.92
N GLY A 27 12.15 23.69 -1.30
CA GLY A 27 10.94 23.04 -1.86
C GLY A 27 10.80 21.54 -1.55
N THR A 28 11.80 20.93 -0.92
CA THR A 28 11.71 19.54 -0.44
C THR A 28 11.24 19.46 1.01
N LEU A 29 10.77 18.30 1.44
CA LEU A 29 10.41 18.06 2.85
C LEU A 29 11.65 18.24 3.75
N ILE A 30 12.81 17.71 3.35
CA ILE A 30 14.08 17.84 4.08
C ILE A 30 14.46 19.31 4.20
N GLY A 31 14.34 20.09 3.12
CA GLY A 31 14.59 21.54 3.16
C GLY A 31 13.65 22.31 4.09
N ASN A 32 12.39 21.88 4.21
CA ASN A 32 11.44 22.50 5.14
C ASN A 32 11.70 22.09 6.60
N LEU A 33 12.09 20.84 6.84
CA LEU A 33 12.53 20.38 8.17
C LEU A 33 13.74 21.17 8.65
N SER A 34 14.70 21.43 7.77
CA SER A 34 15.89 22.24 8.07
C SER A 34 15.53 23.68 8.46
N LYS A 35 14.56 24.33 7.77
CA LYS A 35 14.06 25.67 8.16
C LYS A 35 13.39 25.69 9.53
N GLU A 36 12.81 24.57 9.95
CA GLU A 36 12.22 24.38 11.25
C GLU A 36 13.23 23.93 12.33
N GLY A 37 14.53 23.91 11.99
CA GLY A 37 15.62 23.57 12.90
C GLY A 37 15.83 22.05 13.10
N ILE A 38 15.31 21.21 12.21
CA ILE A 38 15.51 19.76 12.23
C ILE A 38 16.49 19.39 11.12
N SER A 39 17.70 18.97 11.50
CA SER A 39 18.70 18.46 10.55
C SER A 39 18.50 16.96 10.36
N VAL A 40 18.01 16.58 9.18
CA VAL A 40 17.81 15.15 8.82
C VAL A 40 19.13 14.39 8.83
N GLU A 41 20.24 15.05 8.46
CA GLU A 41 21.58 14.46 8.50
C GLU A 41 22.01 14.14 9.95
N SER A 42 21.83 15.10 10.87
CA SER A 42 22.13 14.88 12.29
C SER A 42 21.26 13.79 12.92
N GLU A 43 19.97 13.74 12.56
CA GLU A 43 19.07 12.67 13.02
C GLU A 43 19.48 11.29 12.47
N ALA A 44 19.98 11.23 11.23
CA ALA A 44 20.49 10.01 10.63
C ALA A 44 21.77 9.50 11.33
N GLU A 45 22.66 10.39 11.78
CA GLU A 45 23.86 10.04 12.52
C GLU A 45 23.55 9.46 13.90
N HIS A 46 22.45 9.88 14.53
CA HIS A 46 22.02 9.48 15.86
C HIS A 46 20.74 8.60 15.84
N ALA A 47 20.50 7.92 14.73
CA ALA A 47 19.31 7.10 14.56
C ALA A 47 19.16 6.04 15.67
N GLU A 48 17.95 5.89 16.21
CA GLU A 48 17.62 4.82 17.18
C GLU A 48 17.50 3.47 16.50
N ILE A 49 16.91 3.46 15.30
CA ILE A 49 16.86 2.30 14.42
C ILE A 49 17.65 2.62 13.16
N ASP A 50 18.74 1.91 12.93
CA ASP A 50 19.53 2.03 11.70
C ASP A 50 19.53 0.72 10.93
N CYS A 51 18.66 0.66 9.92
CA CYS A 51 18.54 -0.45 8.97
C CYS A 51 19.03 -0.08 7.56
N ARG A 52 19.82 0.98 7.39
CA ARG A 52 20.31 1.46 6.08
C ARG A 52 21.06 0.41 5.28
N LYS A 53 21.85 -0.42 5.95
CA LYS A 53 22.64 -1.49 5.29
C LYS A 53 21.79 -2.63 4.74
N LEU A 54 20.67 -2.95 5.39
CA LEU A 54 19.86 -4.13 5.07
C LEU A 54 18.56 -3.78 4.33
N LYS A 55 17.91 -2.69 4.75
CA LYS A 55 16.56 -2.35 4.33
C LYS A 55 16.38 -0.88 3.88
N ASN A 56 17.48 -0.11 3.78
CA ASN A 56 17.49 1.27 3.29
C ASN A 56 16.55 2.22 4.06
N TYR A 57 16.47 2.11 5.38
CA TYR A 57 15.76 3.07 6.23
C TYR A 57 16.43 3.26 7.58
N TRP A 58 16.08 4.35 8.23
CA TRP A 58 16.42 4.61 9.63
C TRP A 58 15.28 5.38 10.30
N VAL A 59 15.26 5.35 11.66
CA VAL A 59 14.31 6.09 12.49
C VAL A 59 15.07 6.85 13.57
N SER A 60 14.74 8.13 13.76
CA SER A 60 15.39 8.99 14.75
C SER A 60 15.08 8.60 16.19
N GLN A 61 15.85 9.13 17.12
CA GLN A 61 15.42 9.26 18.51
C GLN A 61 14.14 10.12 18.61
N PRO A 62 13.39 10.09 19.73
CA PRO A 62 12.26 10.98 19.94
C PRO A 62 12.66 12.45 19.82
N LEU A 63 11.94 13.19 18.98
CA LEU A 63 12.14 14.62 18.74
C LEU A 63 11.28 15.41 19.73
N THR A 64 11.89 15.93 20.78
CA THR A 64 11.23 16.42 22.00
C THR A 64 10.32 17.64 21.84
N ASN A 65 10.29 18.30 20.67
CA ASN A 65 9.64 19.60 20.56
C ASN A 65 8.60 19.77 19.45
N LYS A 66 8.37 18.78 18.56
CA LYS A 66 7.50 18.98 17.40
C LYS A 66 6.63 17.79 16.99
N PHE A 67 7.20 16.60 16.82
CA PHE A 67 6.52 15.34 16.50
C PHE A 67 7.36 14.19 17.09
N GLY A 68 6.79 13.00 17.19
CA GLY A 68 7.42 11.92 17.91
C GLY A 68 8.77 11.50 17.34
N ARG A 69 8.81 11.08 16.08
CA ARG A 69 10.02 10.57 15.42
C ARG A 69 10.06 10.93 13.94
N LEU A 70 11.24 10.93 13.37
CA LEU A 70 11.48 11.02 11.94
C LEU A 70 11.92 9.66 11.41
N GLY A 71 11.19 9.12 10.44
CA GLY A 71 11.60 7.96 9.67
C GLY A 71 12.08 8.40 8.28
N CYS A 72 13.22 7.93 7.86
CA CYS A 72 13.72 8.22 6.51
C CYS A 72 13.95 6.93 5.74
N ILE A 73 13.42 6.89 4.51
CA ILE A 73 13.63 5.78 3.57
C ILE A 73 14.59 6.26 2.49
N GLU A 74 15.71 5.56 2.36
CA GLU A 74 16.71 5.87 1.35
C GLU A 74 16.36 5.24 0.01
N LEU A 75 16.28 6.06 -1.01
CA LEU A 75 15.96 5.68 -2.38
C LEU A 75 17.24 5.42 -3.18
N LEU A 76 17.18 4.45 -4.06
CA LEU A 76 18.14 4.34 -5.16
C LEU A 76 17.75 5.33 -6.27
N ASP A 77 18.74 5.88 -6.96
CA ASP A 77 18.51 6.73 -8.12
C ASP A 77 17.93 5.90 -9.28
N LEU A 78 16.76 6.30 -9.77
CA LEU A 78 15.98 5.55 -10.76
C LEU A 78 15.96 6.22 -12.14
N HIS A 79 16.83 7.20 -12.40
CA HIS A 79 16.74 8.06 -13.59
C HIS A 79 16.70 7.36 -14.95
N ASN A 80 16.91 6.05 -15.07
CA ASN A 80 17.08 5.38 -16.38
C ASN A 80 16.36 4.04 -16.60
N CYS A 81 15.37 3.63 -15.81
CA CYS A 81 14.78 2.30 -15.93
C CYS A 81 13.26 2.27 -15.88
N THR A 82 12.58 1.94 -16.97
CA THR A 82 11.10 1.89 -17.02
C THR A 82 10.50 0.68 -16.28
N ASP A 83 10.95 -0.55 -16.53
CA ASP A 83 10.41 -1.75 -15.86
C ASP A 83 11.03 -2.00 -14.48
N GLU A 84 12.28 -1.61 -14.26
CA GLU A 84 12.92 -1.62 -12.94
C GLU A 84 12.39 -0.52 -12.02
N GLN A 85 11.93 0.60 -12.54
CA GLN A 85 11.34 1.68 -11.76
C GLN A 85 10.13 1.19 -10.95
N VAL A 86 9.22 0.45 -11.57
CA VAL A 86 8.03 -0.09 -10.88
C VAL A 86 8.43 -1.10 -9.80
N LYS A 87 9.37 -2.00 -10.08
CA LYS A 87 9.87 -2.97 -9.09
C LYS A 87 10.56 -2.27 -7.91
N THR A 88 11.31 -1.22 -8.19
CA THR A 88 12.02 -0.46 -7.14
C THR A 88 11.07 0.38 -6.31
N LEU A 89 10.01 0.94 -6.90
CA LEU A 89 8.93 1.60 -6.16
C LEU A 89 8.19 0.61 -5.24
N CYS A 90 7.88 -0.58 -5.73
CA CYS A 90 7.28 -1.62 -4.90
C CYS A 90 8.19 -1.99 -3.71
N LYS A 91 9.50 -2.06 -3.92
CA LYS A 91 10.47 -2.29 -2.86
C LYS A 91 10.55 -1.12 -1.87
N LEU A 92 10.49 0.11 -2.36
CA LEU A 92 10.42 1.30 -1.53
C LEU A 92 9.23 1.26 -0.58
N PHE A 93 8.05 0.97 -1.11
CA PHE A 93 6.83 0.97 -0.29
C PHE A 93 6.76 -0.24 0.63
N SER A 94 7.34 -1.40 0.26
CA SER A 94 7.53 -2.50 1.21
C SER A 94 8.52 -2.14 2.32
N THR A 95 9.52 -1.31 2.05
CA THR A 95 10.43 -0.77 3.05
C THR A 95 9.70 0.10 4.08
N PHE A 96 8.74 0.90 3.64
CA PHE A 96 7.88 1.67 4.55
C PHE A 96 7.11 0.76 5.50
N TYR A 97 6.47 -0.28 4.99
CA TYR A 97 5.76 -1.26 5.81
C TYR A 97 6.72 -1.99 6.77
N ASP A 98 7.86 -2.47 6.28
CA ASP A 98 8.89 -3.14 7.10
C ASP A 98 9.42 -2.27 8.23
N MET A 99 9.56 -0.95 7.99
CA MET A 99 9.96 0.02 9.00
C MET A 99 8.94 0.07 10.15
N LEU A 100 7.65 0.16 9.82
CA LEU A 100 6.58 0.19 10.83
C LEU A 100 6.49 -1.12 11.62
N VAL A 101 6.59 -2.26 10.96
CA VAL A 101 6.62 -3.58 11.63
C VAL A 101 7.80 -3.70 12.59
N ASN A 102 8.98 -3.24 12.16
CA ASN A 102 10.16 -3.26 13.03
C ASN A 102 9.99 -2.34 14.26
N MET A 103 9.39 -1.16 14.07
CA MET A 103 9.06 -0.26 15.18
C MET A 103 8.07 -0.91 16.16
N GLU A 104 7.08 -1.64 15.68
CA GLU A 104 6.13 -2.38 16.52
C GLU A 104 6.84 -3.47 17.33
N GLN A 105 7.70 -4.26 16.69
CA GLN A 105 8.48 -5.31 17.37
C GLN A 105 9.39 -4.74 18.47
N LEU A 106 9.84 -3.50 18.33
CA LEU A 106 10.65 -2.80 19.33
C LEU A 106 9.81 -2.05 20.38
N GLY A 107 8.48 -2.10 20.30
CA GLY A 107 7.57 -1.43 21.22
C GLY A 107 7.49 0.09 21.08
N ILE A 108 7.88 0.64 19.93
CA ILE A 108 7.91 2.07 19.62
C ILE A 108 7.09 2.45 18.39
N ALA A 109 6.14 1.59 17.98
CA ALA A 109 5.28 1.87 16.84
C ALA A 109 4.41 3.12 17.07
N PRO A 110 4.26 3.96 16.04
CA PRO A 110 3.45 5.17 16.12
C PRO A 110 1.95 4.87 16.04
N SER A 111 1.12 5.68 16.70
CA SER A 111 -0.32 5.63 16.47
C SER A 111 -0.74 6.38 15.20
N LYS A 112 0.03 7.38 14.81
CA LYS A 112 -0.22 8.16 13.60
C LYS A 112 1.06 8.29 12.78
N VAL A 113 0.89 8.14 11.47
CA VAL A 113 1.97 8.32 10.50
C VAL A 113 1.60 9.42 9.51
N ILE A 114 2.57 10.27 9.20
CA ILE A 114 2.43 11.27 8.16
C ILE A 114 3.54 11.08 7.15
N LEU A 115 3.15 11.06 5.89
CA LEU A 115 4.09 10.87 4.79
C LEU A 115 3.69 11.69 3.57
N PRO A 116 4.66 12.17 2.79
CA PRO A 116 4.40 12.72 1.46
C PRO A 116 4.03 11.60 0.49
N VAL A 117 3.69 11.95 -0.74
CA VAL A 117 3.62 10.98 -1.83
C VAL A 117 5.05 10.53 -2.17
N LEU A 118 5.53 9.51 -1.45
CA LEU A 118 6.91 9.02 -1.57
C LEU A 118 7.24 8.66 -3.02
N GLY A 119 8.42 9.04 -3.49
CA GLY A 119 8.90 8.78 -4.85
C GLY A 119 8.38 9.77 -5.91
N SER A 120 7.51 10.71 -5.57
CA SER A 120 6.95 11.70 -6.50
C SER A 120 7.79 12.99 -6.65
N GLY A 121 8.97 13.03 -6.06
CA GLY A 121 9.87 14.20 -6.10
C GLY A 121 10.66 14.30 -7.41
N ASN A 122 11.99 14.41 -7.31
CA ASN A 122 12.90 14.67 -8.44
C ASN A 122 13.05 13.50 -9.44
N GLN A 123 12.38 12.37 -9.24
CA GLN A 123 12.55 11.19 -10.10
C GLN A 123 11.65 11.17 -11.35
N ASN A 124 10.78 12.15 -11.51
CA ASN A 124 9.91 12.31 -12.68
C ASN A 124 9.05 11.08 -13.01
N ILE A 125 8.65 10.31 -11.99
CA ILE A 125 7.80 9.13 -12.15
C ILE A 125 6.34 9.55 -12.13
N GLU A 126 5.55 9.03 -13.06
CA GLU A 126 4.13 9.33 -13.11
C GLU A 126 3.38 8.81 -11.86
N LEU A 127 2.48 9.63 -11.33
CA LEU A 127 1.73 9.33 -10.10
C LEU A 127 0.88 8.04 -10.20
N CYS A 128 0.46 7.66 -11.39
CA CYS A 128 -0.30 6.42 -11.61
C CYS A 128 0.52 5.15 -11.27
N TYR A 129 1.85 5.20 -11.32
CA TYR A 129 2.72 4.10 -10.90
C TYR A 129 3.09 4.16 -9.41
N ILE A 130 2.99 5.33 -8.79
CA ILE A 130 3.37 5.57 -7.40
C ILE A 130 2.21 5.33 -6.44
N ILE A 131 1.05 5.95 -6.72
CA ILE A 131 -0.05 6.04 -5.77
C ILE A 131 -0.66 4.68 -5.43
N PRO A 132 -0.99 3.79 -6.38
CA PRO A 132 -1.63 2.52 -6.04
C PRO A 132 -0.79 1.63 -5.11
N PRO A 133 0.51 1.35 -5.39
CA PRO A 133 1.31 0.53 -4.49
C PRO A 133 1.58 1.19 -3.13
N LEU A 134 1.67 2.53 -3.08
CA LEU A 134 1.82 3.26 -1.82
C LEU A 134 0.57 3.12 -0.94
N ILE A 135 -0.62 3.37 -1.50
CA ILE A 135 -1.90 3.20 -0.80
C ILE A 135 -2.03 1.77 -0.26
N ASN A 136 -1.68 0.78 -1.08
CA ASN A 136 -1.78 -0.61 -0.69
C ASN A 136 -0.93 -0.95 0.54
N GLN A 137 0.32 -0.48 0.60
CA GLN A 137 1.15 -0.70 1.77
C GLN A 137 0.64 0.08 2.99
N CYS A 138 0.06 1.26 2.80
CA CYS A 138 -0.60 2.00 3.88
C CYS A 138 -1.82 1.24 4.43
N MET A 139 -2.68 0.71 3.56
CA MET A 139 -3.84 -0.08 3.96
C MET A 139 -3.43 -1.37 4.68
N ARG A 140 -2.36 -2.01 4.19
CA ARG A 140 -1.77 -3.17 4.85
C ARG A 140 -1.26 -2.84 6.24
N ALA A 141 -0.53 -1.73 6.39
CA ALA A 141 -0.03 -1.29 7.68
C ALA A 141 -1.16 -1.01 8.66
N LEU A 142 -2.23 -0.31 8.23
CA LEU A 142 -3.42 -0.06 9.04
C LEU A 142 -4.19 -1.34 9.45
N ALA A 143 -4.08 -2.40 8.67
CA ALA A 143 -4.77 -3.66 8.94
C ALA A 143 -3.97 -4.62 9.83
N GLU A 144 -2.64 -4.55 9.81
CA GLU A 144 -1.76 -5.52 10.43
C GLU A 144 -1.02 -4.99 11.67
N ILE A 145 -0.88 -3.65 11.85
CA ILE A 145 -0.19 -3.03 12.98
C ILE A 145 -1.22 -2.53 13.99
N GLU A 146 -1.27 -3.16 15.15
CA GLU A 146 -2.35 -2.97 16.12
C GLU A 146 -2.48 -1.54 16.67
N CYS A 147 -1.36 -0.86 16.89
CA CYS A 147 -1.37 0.49 17.45
C CYS A 147 -1.52 1.60 16.40
N LEU A 148 -1.46 1.28 15.11
CA LEU A 148 -1.54 2.26 14.03
C LEU A 148 -3.00 2.61 13.71
N GLU A 149 -3.41 3.81 14.10
CA GLU A 149 -4.79 4.29 13.92
C GLU A 149 -4.98 5.11 12.65
N LYS A 150 -3.93 5.83 12.20
CA LYS A 150 -4.07 6.81 11.14
C LYS A 150 -2.80 6.98 10.31
N ILE A 151 -2.99 7.02 9.00
CA ILE A 151 -1.97 7.48 8.04
C ILE A 151 -2.49 8.74 7.34
N THR A 152 -1.70 9.80 7.37
CA THR A 152 -2.05 11.09 6.75
C THR A 152 -1.06 11.38 5.63
N PHE A 153 -1.57 11.59 4.42
CA PHE A 153 -0.76 12.10 3.34
C PHE A 153 -0.67 13.61 3.39
N CYS A 154 0.53 14.15 3.23
CA CYS A 154 0.74 15.58 3.07
C CYS A 154 1.69 15.86 1.89
N ASP A 155 1.27 16.71 0.98
CA ASP A 155 2.11 17.17 -0.14
C ASP A 155 1.85 18.66 -0.37
N TYR A 156 2.86 19.37 -0.88
CA TYR A 156 2.72 20.79 -1.23
C TYR A 156 2.04 20.99 -2.58
N ASP A 157 2.06 19.96 -3.43
CA ASP A 157 1.45 20.00 -4.76
C ASP A 157 -0.01 19.55 -4.66
N ILE A 158 -0.92 20.49 -4.84
CA ILE A 158 -2.36 20.26 -4.77
C ILE A 158 -2.85 19.29 -5.84
N GLU A 159 -2.20 19.21 -7.00
CA GLU A 159 -2.57 18.28 -8.06
C GLU A 159 -2.20 16.85 -7.71
N LYS A 160 -1.08 16.63 -7.02
CA LYS A 160 -0.74 15.34 -6.44
C LYS A 160 -1.77 14.89 -5.41
N VAL A 161 -2.20 15.81 -4.53
CA VAL A 161 -3.22 15.52 -3.52
C VAL A 161 -4.56 15.18 -4.18
N LYS A 162 -5.01 15.94 -5.17
CA LYS A 162 -6.24 15.65 -5.94
C LYS A 162 -6.17 14.28 -6.61
N LYS A 163 -5.05 13.95 -7.23
CA LYS A 163 -4.84 12.66 -7.88
C LYS A 163 -4.87 11.51 -6.87
N LEU A 164 -4.23 11.68 -5.72
CA LEU A 164 -4.27 10.72 -4.62
C LEU A 164 -5.71 10.48 -4.15
N VAL A 165 -6.47 11.55 -3.88
CA VAL A 165 -7.88 11.45 -3.44
C VAL A 165 -8.72 10.73 -4.49
N SER A 166 -8.62 11.09 -5.77
CA SER A 166 -9.37 10.44 -6.84
C SER A 166 -9.06 8.95 -6.97
N MET A 167 -7.82 8.55 -6.70
CA MET A 167 -7.41 7.14 -6.73
C MET A 167 -7.86 6.38 -5.49
N LEU A 168 -7.85 7.02 -4.30
CA LEU A 168 -8.42 6.44 -3.09
C LEU A 168 -9.93 6.18 -3.25
N GLU A 169 -10.68 7.16 -3.74
CA GLU A 169 -12.11 7.05 -4.01
C GLU A 169 -12.43 5.97 -5.06
N SER A 170 -11.61 5.86 -6.12
CA SER A 170 -11.77 4.81 -7.12
C SER A 170 -11.45 3.43 -6.57
N THR A 171 -10.44 3.30 -5.71
CA THR A 171 -10.09 2.03 -5.06
C THR A 171 -11.20 1.59 -4.09
N ASP A 172 -11.75 2.50 -3.30
CA ASP A 172 -12.91 2.24 -2.44
C ASP A 172 -14.15 1.84 -3.24
N ASN A 173 -14.39 2.46 -4.40
CA ASN A 173 -15.51 2.12 -5.27
C ASN A 173 -15.34 0.78 -5.99
N ILE A 174 -14.12 0.42 -6.40
CA ILE A 174 -13.84 -0.89 -7.02
C ILE A 174 -14.03 -2.00 -5.99
N ASN A 175 -13.54 -1.82 -4.76
CA ASN A 175 -13.65 -2.84 -3.72
C ASN A 175 -15.05 -2.97 -3.12
N LYS A 176 -15.85 -1.87 -3.08
CA LYS A 176 -17.21 -1.88 -2.54
C LYS A 176 -18.31 -2.18 -3.56
N ASN A 177 -18.03 -2.08 -4.85
CA ASN A 177 -19.04 -2.10 -5.92
C ASN A 177 -18.80 -3.14 -7.02
N SER A 178 -17.99 -4.16 -6.79
CA SER A 178 -17.90 -5.27 -7.73
C SER A 178 -19.07 -6.25 -7.49
N ASP A 179 -19.76 -6.59 -8.56
CA ASP A 179 -20.89 -7.51 -8.51
C ASP A 179 -20.43 -8.97 -8.44
N VAL A 180 -19.30 -9.26 -9.07
CA VAL A 180 -18.75 -10.62 -9.22
C VAL A 180 -17.24 -10.63 -9.04
N PHE A 181 -16.74 -11.54 -8.22
CA PHE A 181 -15.33 -11.92 -8.12
C PHE A 181 -15.07 -13.12 -9.02
N ILE A 182 -14.14 -13.00 -9.98
CA ILE A 182 -13.77 -14.10 -10.87
C ILE A 182 -12.51 -14.78 -10.32
N SER A 183 -12.69 -16.03 -9.83
CA SER A 183 -11.62 -16.90 -9.38
C SER A 183 -11.25 -17.89 -10.47
N TYR A 184 -9.97 -17.98 -10.79
CA TYR A 184 -9.45 -18.85 -11.85
C TYR A 184 -7.99 -19.23 -11.58
N CYS A 185 -7.52 -20.32 -12.15
CA CYS A 185 -6.09 -20.61 -12.14
C CYS A 185 -5.40 -20.00 -13.38
N SER A 186 -4.10 -19.75 -13.28
CA SER A 186 -3.33 -19.07 -14.34
C SER A 186 -3.40 -19.73 -15.70
N ALA A 187 -3.62 -21.06 -15.74
CA ALA A 187 -3.79 -21.82 -16.98
C ALA A 187 -5.09 -21.47 -17.74
N GLN A 188 -6.11 -20.94 -17.05
CA GLN A 188 -7.40 -20.54 -17.65
C GLN A 188 -7.52 -19.03 -17.85
N ARG A 189 -6.42 -18.30 -17.86
CA ARG A 189 -6.43 -16.83 -17.95
C ARG A 189 -7.20 -16.32 -19.17
N GLU A 190 -6.95 -16.86 -20.35
CA GLU A 190 -7.62 -16.43 -21.60
C GLU A 190 -9.13 -16.63 -21.53
N TYR A 191 -9.57 -17.75 -20.97
CA TYR A 191 -10.99 -18.02 -20.76
C TYR A 191 -11.60 -17.06 -19.73
N ALA A 192 -10.94 -16.82 -18.62
CA ALA A 192 -11.38 -15.89 -17.59
C ALA A 192 -11.43 -14.44 -18.11
N ASP A 193 -10.50 -14.04 -18.96
CA ASP A 193 -10.49 -12.74 -19.64
C ASP A 193 -11.68 -12.58 -20.59
N CYS A 194 -11.98 -13.60 -21.37
CA CYS A 194 -13.17 -13.62 -22.24
C CYS A 194 -14.44 -13.49 -21.42
N LEU A 195 -14.57 -14.24 -20.35
CA LEU A 195 -15.71 -14.21 -19.44
C LEU A 195 -15.88 -12.84 -18.79
N ARG A 196 -14.79 -12.26 -18.27
CA ARG A 196 -14.79 -10.90 -17.71
C ARG A 196 -15.30 -9.89 -18.74
N LYS A 197 -14.80 -9.93 -19.98
CA LYS A 197 -15.21 -9.04 -21.05
C LYS A 197 -16.71 -9.18 -21.35
N MET A 198 -17.19 -10.39 -21.49
CA MET A 198 -18.62 -10.67 -21.73
C MET A 198 -19.54 -10.16 -20.61
N LEU A 199 -19.13 -10.29 -19.35
CA LEU A 199 -19.87 -9.79 -18.20
C LEU A 199 -19.84 -8.26 -18.15
N THR A 200 -18.70 -7.65 -18.40
CA THR A 200 -18.52 -6.19 -18.40
C THR A 200 -19.36 -5.54 -19.52
N GLU A 201 -19.43 -6.13 -20.71
CA GLU A 201 -20.28 -5.68 -21.82
C GLU A 201 -21.77 -5.70 -21.46
N ARG A 202 -22.17 -6.51 -20.48
CA ARG A 202 -23.53 -6.59 -19.94
C ARG A 202 -23.75 -5.73 -18.68
N GLY A 203 -22.79 -4.86 -18.35
CA GLY A 203 -22.87 -3.94 -17.22
C GLY A 203 -22.53 -4.56 -15.86
N VAL A 204 -22.03 -5.81 -15.81
CA VAL A 204 -21.60 -6.47 -14.58
C VAL A 204 -20.19 -6.01 -14.22
N LYS A 205 -20.03 -5.46 -13.03
CA LYS A 205 -18.73 -5.04 -12.51
C LYS A 205 -17.96 -6.24 -11.97
N CYS A 206 -16.86 -6.60 -12.65
CA CYS A 206 -16.07 -7.77 -12.31
C CYS A 206 -14.78 -7.39 -11.59
N TRP A 207 -14.52 -8.06 -10.47
CA TRP A 207 -13.21 -8.10 -9.85
C TRP A 207 -12.45 -9.34 -10.34
N MET A 208 -11.26 -9.15 -10.87
CA MET A 208 -10.41 -10.24 -11.39
C MET A 208 -8.94 -9.86 -11.31
N ALA A 209 -8.10 -10.72 -10.72
CA ALA A 209 -6.64 -10.57 -10.78
C ALA A 209 -6.15 -10.86 -12.22
N PRO A 210 -5.12 -10.15 -12.74
CA PRO A 210 -4.40 -9.04 -12.11
C PRO A 210 -5.05 -7.66 -12.34
N TYR A 211 -6.10 -7.54 -13.14
CA TYR A 211 -6.66 -6.26 -13.61
C TYR A 211 -7.21 -5.37 -12.50
N SER A 212 -7.77 -5.99 -11.47
CA SER A 212 -8.38 -5.29 -10.33
C SER A 212 -7.40 -5.12 -9.16
N ILE A 213 -6.17 -5.61 -9.30
CA ILE A 213 -5.12 -5.45 -8.31
C ILE A 213 -4.24 -4.27 -8.74
N PRO A 214 -4.10 -3.23 -7.89
CA PRO A 214 -3.20 -2.13 -8.20
C PRO A 214 -1.77 -2.62 -8.42
N THR A 215 -1.07 -2.01 -9.36
CA THR A 215 0.32 -2.37 -9.67
C THR A 215 1.19 -2.27 -8.43
N GLY A 216 1.86 -3.37 -8.08
CA GLY A 216 2.71 -3.45 -6.88
C GLY A 216 2.00 -3.93 -5.62
N SER A 217 0.69 -4.15 -5.65
CA SER A 217 -0.07 -4.71 -4.55
C SER A 217 0.21 -6.19 -4.33
N SER A 218 0.08 -6.63 -3.08
CA SER A 218 0.20 -8.03 -2.73
C SER A 218 -1.09 -8.80 -3.05
N TYR A 219 -0.97 -9.86 -3.83
CA TYR A 219 -2.05 -10.82 -4.05
C TYR A 219 -2.62 -11.38 -2.74
N GLN A 220 -1.77 -11.48 -1.70
CA GLN A 220 -2.15 -12.06 -0.42
C GLN A 220 -3.10 -11.17 0.38
N THR A 221 -3.09 -9.87 0.16
CA THR A 221 -3.97 -8.90 0.83
C THR A 221 -5.17 -8.51 -0.02
N GLU A 222 -4.97 -8.25 -1.32
CA GLU A 222 -6.02 -7.77 -2.21
C GLU A 222 -7.10 -8.83 -2.49
N ILE A 223 -6.69 -10.07 -2.75
CA ILE A 223 -7.64 -11.16 -3.03
C ILE A 223 -8.59 -11.41 -1.85
N PRO A 224 -8.11 -11.58 -0.60
CA PRO A 224 -9.02 -11.77 0.53
C PRO A 224 -9.95 -10.59 0.79
N SER A 225 -9.46 -9.36 0.63
CA SER A 225 -10.27 -8.16 0.78
C SER A 225 -11.38 -8.10 -0.28
N ALA A 226 -11.04 -8.26 -1.54
CA ALA A 226 -12.00 -8.26 -2.64
C ALA A 226 -13.04 -9.38 -2.49
N LEU A 227 -12.60 -10.59 -2.12
CA LEU A 227 -13.47 -11.73 -1.93
C LEU A 227 -14.49 -11.51 -0.80
N SER A 228 -14.09 -10.82 0.27
CA SER A 228 -14.98 -10.47 1.39
C SER A 228 -16.00 -9.40 1.03
N ASN A 229 -15.61 -8.46 0.16
CA ASN A 229 -16.44 -7.32 -0.23
C ASN A 229 -17.33 -7.57 -1.45
N THR A 230 -17.07 -8.63 -2.23
CA THR A 230 -17.85 -8.95 -3.43
C THR A 230 -18.95 -9.96 -3.10
N PRO A 231 -20.22 -9.68 -3.44
CA PRO A 231 -21.35 -10.56 -3.07
C PRO A 231 -21.30 -11.92 -3.75
N ASN A 232 -20.89 -11.97 -5.01
CA ASN A 232 -20.90 -13.18 -5.82
C ASN A 232 -19.49 -13.61 -6.21
N VAL A 233 -19.24 -14.92 -6.23
CA VAL A 233 -17.99 -15.50 -6.71
C VAL A 233 -18.31 -16.40 -7.91
N LEU A 234 -17.60 -16.17 -9.01
CA LEU A 234 -17.62 -17.00 -10.18
C LEU A 234 -16.30 -17.78 -10.24
N LEU A 235 -16.39 -19.07 -10.03
CA LEU A 235 -15.23 -19.97 -10.05
C LEU A 235 -15.10 -20.63 -11.42
N VAL A 236 -13.98 -20.40 -12.09
CA VAL A 236 -13.63 -21.12 -13.32
C VAL A 236 -13.05 -22.47 -12.97
N LEU A 237 -13.89 -23.50 -13.03
CA LEU A 237 -13.52 -24.87 -12.72
C LEU A 237 -12.75 -25.52 -13.86
N SER A 238 -11.62 -26.10 -13.54
CA SER A 238 -10.81 -26.94 -14.43
C SER A 238 -10.02 -27.94 -13.58
N LYS A 239 -9.43 -28.94 -14.22
CA LYS A 239 -8.57 -29.91 -13.52
C LYS A 239 -7.38 -29.21 -12.84
N GLU A 240 -6.83 -28.18 -13.46
CA GLU A 240 -5.74 -27.38 -12.93
C GLU A 240 -6.22 -26.47 -11.78
N ALA A 241 -7.46 -25.98 -11.82
CA ALA A 241 -8.05 -25.19 -10.75
C ALA A 241 -8.24 -26.02 -9.47
N GLU A 242 -8.61 -27.30 -9.57
CA GLU A 242 -8.76 -28.20 -8.43
C GLU A 242 -7.45 -28.39 -7.65
N THR A 243 -6.30 -28.32 -8.31
CA THR A 243 -4.97 -28.45 -7.70
C THR A 243 -4.35 -27.10 -7.31
N SER A 244 -4.97 -25.98 -7.68
CA SER A 244 -4.48 -24.65 -7.39
C SER A 244 -4.68 -24.28 -5.92
N ARG A 245 -3.57 -24.09 -5.19
CA ARG A 245 -3.61 -23.64 -3.77
C ARG A 245 -4.34 -22.32 -3.57
N TRP A 246 -4.31 -21.43 -4.56
CA TRP A 246 -4.99 -20.13 -4.50
C TRP A 246 -6.49 -20.28 -4.63
N VAL A 247 -6.96 -21.01 -5.64
CA VAL A 247 -8.39 -21.28 -5.86
C VAL A 247 -9.00 -21.99 -4.65
N GLN A 248 -8.29 -22.98 -4.10
CA GLN A 248 -8.71 -23.67 -2.88
C GLN A 248 -8.83 -22.73 -1.67
N LYS A 249 -7.86 -21.83 -1.47
CA LYS A 249 -7.92 -20.83 -0.37
C LYS A 249 -9.08 -19.85 -0.53
N GLU A 250 -9.33 -19.37 -1.73
CA GLU A 250 -10.44 -18.46 -2.03
C GLU A 250 -11.79 -19.16 -1.78
N TRP A 251 -11.93 -20.39 -2.21
CA TRP A 251 -13.12 -21.19 -1.99
C TRP A 251 -13.39 -21.47 -0.49
N CYS A 252 -12.39 -21.91 0.25
CA CYS A 252 -12.54 -22.17 1.69
C CYS A 252 -12.94 -20.92 2.46
N LYS A 253 -12.30 -19.77 2.21
CA LYS A 253 -12.64 -18.51 2.87
C LYS A 253 -14.08 -18.08 2.60
N LYS A 254 -14.56 -18.21 1.36
CA LYS A 254 -15.94 -17.83 1.02
C LYS A 254 -16.97 -18.77 1.62
N SER A 255 -16.70 -20.06 1.64
CA SER A 255 -17.60 -21.06 2.26
C SER A 255 -17.74 -20.85 3.76
N ASP A 256 -16.68 -20.50 4.47
CA ASP A 256 -16.72 -20.17 5.89
C ASP A 256 -17.51 -18.88 6.15
N PHE A 257 -17.35 -17.86 5.32
CA PHE A 257 -18.10 -16.61 5.43
C PHE A 257 -19.60 -16.80 5.19
N VAL A 258 -20.00 -17.69 4.27
CA VAL A 258 -21.40 -18.03 4.00
C VAL A 258 -22.00 -18.81 5.16
N ARG A 259 -21.25 -19.72 5.78
CA ARG A 259 -21.71 -20.48 6.97
C ARG A 259 -21.99 -19.58 8.17
N HIS A 260 -21.23 -18.47 8.35
CA HIS A 260 -21.44 -17.53 9.44
C HIS A 260 -22.60 -16.55 9.21
N LYS A 261 -23.03 -16.32 7.97
CA LYS A 261 -24.16 -15.41 7.64
C LYS A 261 -25.55 -16.08 7.56
N GLY A 262 -25.68 -17.35 7.91
CA GLY A 262 -26.95 -18.02 8.06
C GLY A 262 -27.47 -18.70 6.81
N LYS A 263 -27.79 -19.96 6.97
CA LYS A 263 -28.58 -20.88 6.16
C LYS A 263 -28.49 -20.72 4.66
N SER A 264 -27.62 -21.48 4.09
CA SER A 264 -27.51 -21.71 2.67
C SER A 264 -28.46 -22.81 2.24
N ASP A 265 -29.32 -22.50 1.29
CA ASP A 265 -29.93 -23.51 0.44
C ASP A 265 -28.85 -24.07 -0.49
N MET A 266 -28.23 -25.15 -0.07
CA MET A 266 -27.38 -25.94 -0.96
C MET A 266 -28.28 -26.73 -1.90
N LEU A 267 -28.18 -26.48 -3.20
CA LEU A 267 -28.69 -27.36 -4.22
C LEU A 267 -28.00 -28.73 -4.11
N PRO A 268 -28.76 -29.83 -4.16
CA PRO A 268 -28.18 -31.14 -4.07
C PRO A 268 -27.41 -31.51 -5.33
N SER A 269 -26.26 -32.12 -5.14
CA SER A 269 -25.45 -32.78 -6.15
C SER A 269 -26.26 -33.80 -6.95
N ARG A 270 -26.28 -33.67 -8.25
CA ARG A 270 -26.48 -34.77 -9.19
C ARG A 270 -25.30 -34.88 -10.13
#